data_ba1f2116b3d0fd7ee196ea44b017bebc
#
_entry.id   ba1f2116b3d0fd7ee196ea44b017bebc
#
_cell.length_a   1.000
_cell.length_b   1.000
_cell.length_c   1.000
_cell.angle_alpha   90.00
_cell.angle_beta   90.00
_cell.angle_gamma   90.00
#
_symmetry.space_group_name_H-M   'P 1'
#
loop_
_entity.id
_entity.type
_entity.pdbx_description
1 polymer ?
#
loop_
_entity_poly.entity_id
_entity_poly.type
_entity_poly.pdbx_seq_one_letter_code
_entity_poly.pdbx_strand_id
1 'polypeptide(L)' 'MLISARMLEIVKHLYQYKTTTYKEIEKSLGIKERNVRYDVDRINEILADNGL' A
#
# COMPACT_ATOMS: atom_id res chain seq x y z
N MET A 1 12.41 7.22 -8.65
CA MET A 1 11.23 6.88 -7.83
C MET A 1 11.65 5.99 -6.67
N LEU A 2 11.33 6.41 -5.47
CA LEU A 2 11.69 5.64 -4.28
C LEU A 2 10.48 4.88 -3.75
N ILE A 3 10.61 3.56 -3.73
CA ILE A 3 9.60 2.68 -3.15
C ILE A 3 10.24 1.95 -1.99
N SER A 4 9.71 2.15 -0.78
CA SER A 4 10.23 1.48 0.40
C SER A 4 9.82 0.00 0.40
N ALA A 5 10.53 -0.79 1.20
CA ALA A 5 10.18 -2.20 1.38
C ALA A 5 8.74 -2.34 1.90
N ARG A 6 8.34 -1.43 2.79
CA ARG A 6 6.98 -1.43 3.35
C ARG A 6 5.95 -1.19 2.25
N MET A 7 6.19 -0.19 1.38
CA MET A 7 5.28 0.10 0.26
C MET A 7 5.17 -1.10 -0.67
N LEU A 8 6.29 -1.76 -0.94
CA LEU A 8 6.30 -2.94 -1.80
C LEU A 8 5.44 -4.07 -1.22
N GLU A 9 5.53 -4.28 0.08
CA GLU A 9 4.71 -5.30 0.75
C GLU A 9 3.22 -4.98 0.65
N ILE A 10 2.88 -3.70 0.77
CA ILE A 10 1.49 -3.26 0.62
C ILE A 10 1.00 -3.49 -0.80
N VAL A 11 1.80 -3.15 -1.81
CA VAL A 11 1.45 -3.37 -3.21
C VAL A 11 1.23 -4.86 -3.48
N LYS A 12 2.11 -5.71 -2.98
CA LYS A 12 1.96 -7.15 -3.14
C LYS A 12 0.65 -7.65 -2.53
N HIS A 13 0.32 -7.14 -1.34
CA HIS A 13 -0.92 -7.51 -0.66
C HIS A 13 -2.14 -7.10 -1.48
N LEU A 14 -2.14 -5.86 -2.00
CA LEU A 14 -3.23 -5.34 -2.81
C LEU A 14 -3.39 -6.13 -4.12
N TYR A 15 -2.28 -6.56 -4.68
CA TYR A 15 -2.31 -7.37 -5.91
C TYR A 15 -2.89 -8.74 -5.63
N GLN A 16 -2.53 -9.35 -4.51
CA GLN A 16 -2.98 -10.68 -4.14
C GLN A 16 -4.43 -10.71 -3.70
N TYR A 17 -4.85 -9.72 -2.93
CA TYR A 17 -6.21 -9.63 -2.40
C TYR A 17 -6.91 -8.43 -3.01
N LYS A 18 -7.75 -8.68 -4.01
CA LYS A 18 -8.41 -7.60 -4.77
C LYS A 18 -9.36 -6.76 -3.92
N THR A 19 -9.93 -7.35 -2.88
CA THR A 19 -10.80 -6.64 -1.95
C THR A 19 -10.22 -6.78 -0.55
N THR A 20 -9.85 -5.66 0.06
CA THR A 20 -9.24 -5.67 1.39
C THR A 20 -9.52 -4.33 2.07
N THR A 21 -9.28 -4.28 3.37
CA THR A 21 -9.41 -3.05 4.15
C THR A 21 -8.07 -2.69 4.76
N TYR A 22 -7.93 -1.44 5.21
CA TYR A 22 -6.71 -1.01 5.89
C TYR A 22 -6.45 -1.85 7.14
N LYS A 23 -7.50 -2.25 7.85
CA LYS A 23 -7.35 -3.08 9.04
C LYS A 23 -6.85 -4.48 8.71
N GLU A 24 -7.30 -5.03 7.60
CA GLU A 24 -6.82 -6.34 7.14
C GLU A 24 -5.35 -6.28 6.77
N ILE A 25 -4.94 -5.21 6.10
CA ILE A 25 -3.53 -5.00 5.76
C ILE A 25 -2.70 -4.86 7.03
N GLU A 26 -3.20 -4.09 8.00
CA GLU A 26 -2.52 -3.94 9.28
C GLU A 26 -2.29 -5.30 9.95
N LYS A 27 -3.34 -6.12 10.02
CA LYS A 27 -3.25 -7.44 10.61
C LYS A 27 -2.26 -8.35 9.88
N SER A 28 -2.35 -8.31 8.55
CA SER A 28 -1.58 -9.21 7.70
C SER A 28 -0.09 -8.86 7.69
N LEU A 29 0.23 -7.57 7.65
CA LEU A 29 1.60 -7.10 7.49
C LEU A 29 2.23 -6.55 8.77
N GLY A 30 1.43 -6.37 9.82
CA GLY A 30 1.93 -5.80 11.06
C GLY A 30 2.27 -4.32 10.97
N ILE A 31 1.61 -3.60 10.08
CA ILE A 31 1.83 -2.17 9.84
C ILE A 31 0.63 -1.41 10.37
N LYS A 32 0.83 -0.38 11.18
CA LYS A 32 -0.28 0.42 11.71
C LYS A 32 -1.12 0.99 10.59
N GLU A 33 -2.43 1.00 10.79
CA GLU A 33 -3.39 1.49 9.79
C GLU A 33 -3.02 2.87 9.25
N ARG A 34 -2.61 3.77 10.13
CA ARG A 34 -2.19 5.12 9.75
C ARG A 34 -1.07 5.09 8.71
N ASN A 35 -0.10 4.21 8.90
CA ASN A 35 1.03 4.08 7.99
C ASN A 35 0.61 3.42 6.69
N VAL A 36 -0.34 2.48 6.76
CA VAL A 36 -0.89 1.87 5.55
C VAL A 36 -1.58 2.92 4.69
N ARG A 37 -2.40 3.79 5.31
CA ARG A 37 -3.09 4.87 4.61
C ARG A 37 -2.09 5.81 3.94
N TYR A 38 -1.06 6.20 4.67
CA TYR A 38 -0.01 7.07 4.13
C TYR A 38 0.63 6.45 2.90
N ASP A 39 1.01 5.19 3.00
CA ASP A 39 1.69 4.50 1.89
C ASP A 39 0.77 4.29 0.69
N VAL A 40 -0.51 3.98 0.92
CA VAL A 40 -1.47 3.83 -0.17
C VAL A 40 -1.64 5.16 -0.91
N ASP A 41 -1.73 6.28 -0.17
CA ASP A 41 -1.82 7.60 -0.79
C ASP A 41 -0.59 7.89 -1.63
N ARG A 42 0.61 7.55 -1.13
CA ARG A 42 1.85 7.74 -1.89
C ARG A 42 1.89 6.88 -3.14
N ILE A 43 1.45 5.62 -3.02
CA ILE A 43 1.39 4.72 -4.18
C ILE A 43 0.46 5.31 -5.24
N ASN A 44 -0.70 5.83 -4.84
CA ASN A 44 -1.65 6.42 -5.77
C ASN A 44 -1.06 7.66 -6.45
N GLU A 45 -0.30 8.48 -5.72
CA GLU A 45 0.38 9.62 -6.32
C GLU A 45 1.40 9.19 -7.37
N ILE A 46 2.19 8.16 -7.06
CA ILE A 46 3.20 7.64 -7.98
C ILE A 46 2.53 7.11 -9.25
N LEU A 47 1.45 6.37 -9.11
CA LEU A 47 0.73 5.84 -10.26
C LEU A 47 0.15 6.96 -11.11
N ALA A 48 -0.42 7.99 -10.49
CA ALA A 48 -1.00 9.12 -11.20
C ALA A 48 0.09 9.88 -11.95
N ASP A 49 1.24 10.12 -11.31
CA ASP A 49 2.35 10.85 -11.93
C ASP A 49 2.93 10.12 -13.14
N ASN A 50 2.77 8.81 -13.20
CA ASN A 50 3.27 7.99 -14.30
C ASN A 50 2.16 7.62 -15.32
N GLY A 51 0.99 8.22 -15.20
CA GLY A 51 -0.10 7.98 -16.13
C GLY A 51 -0.76 6.62 -15.98
N LEU A 52 -0.64 6.04 -14.81
CA LEU A 52 -1.19 4.69 -14.57
C LEU A 52 -2.48 4.70 -13.77
#